data_2032715a24f878642f4a4d26fe1a125a
#
_entry.id   2032715a24f878642f4a4d26fe1a125a
#
_cell.length_a   1.000
_cell.length_b   1.000
_cell.length_c   1.000
_cell.angle_alpha   90.00
_cell.angle_beta   90.00
_cell.angle_gamma   90.00
#
_symmetry.space_group_name_H-M   'P 1'
#
loop_
_entity.id
_entity.type
_entity.pdbx_description
1 polymer ?
#
loop_
_entity_poly.entity_id
_entity_poly.type
_entity_poly.pdbx_seq_one_letter_code
_entity_poly.pdbx_strand_id
1 'polypeptide(L)'
;MDEKIVKGKSLRVRGLRQRWILNSIMPVLSVLVLIVALVFVAIPSYYYSAIQEGLAKQARAEADAFNDYFMDNGYTEYLQRATQATLDFADKDRIELQFLNSSGRVQLSSTSSLKSGTKPGTDEISRAILQKEAEVFRGQDPETGEHILSVSAPLFYGGKVVGVLRLVTSLREVNRQIWMTVAIVLALAALCMTLVIISNLLFINNVVEPVAVVTEAAKRISAGSYGILIENKYHDELGELVDNINDMSLKIGRNEKMKSEFISSVSHELRTPLTAINGWGETIMEDPTGDPVQVRRGIRIILNESRRLSTMVEELLDFSKMEDGRFTLQVEDMDLQAEFEDAMFTYRELLRQEGIELEYESGDEELPFITGDSERLKQVFCNVLNNAAKHGGAGGQIEASVSRENGAQVVRIRDHGPGIPEAELPYVKQKFYKGSSKARGSGIGLAVCDEIVELHGGTFSIGNAEGGGTEVLIRLPEKE
;
A
#
# COMPACT_ATOMS: atom_id res chain seq x y z
N MET A 1 -30.93 18.00 -5.40
CA MET A 1 -29.93 18.73 -6.21
C MET A 1 -28.89 17.72 -6.63
N ASP A 2 -29.12 17.11 -7.82
CA ASP A 2 -28.35 15.97 -8.32
C ASP A 2 -27.01 16.45 -8.89
N GLU A 3 -25.92 16.08 -8.25
CA GLU A 3 -24.58 16.23 -8.81
C GLU A 3 -24.33 15.11 -9.84
N LYS A 4 -24.49 15.46 -11.12
CA LYS A 4 -24.06 14.61 -12.25
C LYS A 4 -22.54 14.55 -12.30
N ILE A 5 -21.98 13.48 -11.73
CA ILE A 5 -20.58 13.10 -11.97
C ILE A 5 -20.44 12.68 -13.44
N VAL A 6 -19.73 13.49 -14.22
CA VAL A 6 -19.36 13.23 -15.61
C VAL A 6 -18.43 12.01 -15.65
N LYS A 7 -18.97 10.87 -16.06
CA LYS A 7 -18.19 9.66 -16.37
C LYS A 7 -17.40 9.86 -17.65
N GLY A 8 -16.13 10.26 -17.54
CA GLY A 8 -15.17 10.10 -18.63
C GLY A 8 -15.08 8.62 -19.01
N LYS A 9 -15.22 8.30 -20.32
CA LYS A 9 -14.95 6.96 -20.87
C LYS A 9 -13.46 6.65 -20.70
N SER A 10 -13.03 6.17 -19.53
CA SER A 10 -11.73 5.52 -19.38
C SER A 10 -11.84 4.11 -19.99
N LEU A 11 -10.97 3.79 -20.91
CA LEU A 11 -10.66 2.41 -21.30
C LEU A 11 -10.57 1.59 -20.00
N ARG A 12 -11.50 0.65 -19.79
CA ARG A 12 -11.55 -0.21 -18.60
C ARG A 12 -10.34 -1.15 -18.60
N VAL A 13 -9.19 -0.64 -18.19
CA VAL A 13 -8.04 -1.46 -17.83
C VAL A 13 -8.37 -2.12 -16.50
N ARG A 14 -8.70 -3.39 -16.55
CA ARG A 14 -9.11 -4.18 -15.38
C ARG A 14 -7.87 -4.48 -14.53
N GLY A 15 -7.77 -3.82 -13.35
CA GLY A 15 -6.83 -4.15 -12.28
C GLY A 15 -5.52 -3.34 -12.29
N LEU A 16 -4.89 -3.27 -11.12
CA LEU A 16 -3.63 -2.58 -10.87
C LEU A 16 -2.49 -3.13 -11.75
N ARG A 17 -2.45 -4.45 -11.95
CA ARG A 17 -1.47 -5.17 -12.77
C ARG A 17 -1.45 -4.68 -14.22
N GLN A 18 -2.62 -4.57 -14.86
CA GLN A 18 -2.70 -4.14 -16.27
C GLN A 18 -2.33 -2.66 -16.44
N ARG A 19 -2.75 -1.81 -15.50
CA ARG A 19 -2.37 -0.38 -15.52
C ARG A 19 -0.86 -0.20 -15.36
N TRP A 20 -0.24 -0.96 -14.49
CA TRP A 20 1.20 -0.92 -14.28
C TRP A 20 1.96 -1.35 -15.53
N ILE A 21 1.62 -2.50 -16.12
CA ILE A 21 2.25 -3.00 -17.35
C ILE A 21 2.15 -1.97 -18.48
N LEU A 22 0.98 -1.40 -18.72
CA LEU A 22 0.77 -0.39 -19.74
C LEU A 22 1.59 0.88 -19.48
N ASN A 23 1.61 1.38 -18.26
CA ASN A 23 2.30 2.62 -17.92
C ASN A 23 3.84 2.48 -17.87
N SER A 24 4.37 1.28 -17.63
CA SER A 24 5.81 1.06 -17.54
C SER A 24 6.41 0.57 -18.87
N ILE A 25 5.77 -0.35 -19.58
CA ILE A 25 6.33 -0.94 -20.81
C ILE A 25 6.09 -0.04 -22.03
N MET A 26 4.90 0.55 -22.18
CA MET A 26 4.58 1.35 -23.38
C MET A 26 5.50 2.56 -23.59
N PRO A 27 5.83 3.39 -22.59
CA PRO A 27 6.76 4.50 -22.79
C PRO A 27 8.15 4.03 -23.19
N VAL A 28 8.67 2.98 -22.55
CA VAL A 28 9.99 2.43 -22.87
C VAL A 28 10.01 1.87 -24.28
N LEU A 29 8.99 1.11 -24.65
CA LEU A 29 8.86 0.57 -26.02
C LEU A 29 8.79 1.69 -27.07
N SER A 30 8.01 2.75 -26.83
CA SER A 30 7.90 3.87 -27.77
C SER A 30 9.21 4.61 -27.96
N VAL A 31 9.98 4.83 -26.89
CA VAL A 31 11.31 5.46 -26.94
C VAL A 31 12.31 4.56 -27.67
N LEU A 32 12.32 3.26 -27.39
CA LEU A 32 13.19 2.31 -28.08
C LEU A 32 12.89 2.24 -29.58
N VAL A 33 11.62 2.19 -29.98
CA VAL A 33 11.20 2.20 -31.38
C VAL A 33 11.64 3.50 -32.06
N LEU A 34 11.50 4.65 -31.39
CA LEU A 34 11.96 5.93 -31.93
C LEU A 34 13.48 5.97 -32.13
N ILE A 35 14.26 5.50 -31.14
CA ILE A 35 15.72 5.42 -31.23
C ILE A 35 16.15 4.51 -32.41
N VAL A 36 15.58 3.31 -32.49
CA VAL A 36 15.87 2.37 -33.56
C VAL A 36 15.54 2.96 -34.95
N ALA A 37 14.38 3.62 -35.07
CA ALA A 37 14.00 4.29 -36.31
C ALA A 37 14.95 5.42 -36.67
N LEU A 38 15.36 6.24 -35.70
CA LEU A 38 16.33 7.32 -35.93
C LEU A 38 17.69 6.78 -36.36
N VAL A 39 18.17 5.73 -35.70
CA VAL A 39 19.45 5.07 -36.06
C VAL A 39 19.39 4.50 -37.45
N PHE A 40 18.29 3.85 -37.84
CA PHE A 40 18.10 3.25 -39.14
C PHE A 40 18.14 4.28 -40.28
N VAL A 41 17.76 5.53 -40.05
CA VAL A 41 17.80 6.62 -41.01
C VAL A 41 19.11 7.42 -40.95
N ALA A 42 19.55 7.77 -39.76
CA ALA A 42 20.67 8.70 -39.58
C ALA A 42 22.02 8.06 -39.88
N ILE A 43 22.24 6.81 -39.48
CA ILE A 43 23.54 6.16 -39.67
C ILE A 43 23.87 5.96 -41.16
N PRO A 44 23.02 5.35 -42.01
CA PRO A 44 23.28 5.25 -43.41
C PRO A 44 23.49 6.61 -44.09
N SER A 45 22.64 7.58 -43.77
CA SER A 45 22.75 8.94 -44.32
C SER A 45 24.10 9.57 -44.00
N TYR A 46 24.55 9.47 -42.74
CA TYR A 46 25.86 10.00 -42.31
C TYR A 46 27.02 9.34 -43.06
N TYR A 47 27.07 8.00 -43.08
CA TYR A 47 28.16 7.29 -43.77
C TYR A 47 28.23 7.58 -45.29
N TYR A 48 27.07 7.53 -45.98
CA TYR A 48 27.02 7.81 -47.37
C TYR A 48 27.39 9.27 -47.72
N SER A 49 26.89 10.23 -46.97
CA SER A 49 27.23 11.64 -47.19
C SER A 49 28.70 11.92 -46.94
N ALA A 50 29.29 11.36 -45.89
CA ALA A 50 30.71 11.55 -45.58
C ALA A 50 31.63 10.98 -46.71
N ILE A 51 31.32 9.79 -47.22
CA ILE A 51 32.09 9.17 -48.28
C ILE A 51 31.90 9.94 -49.61
N GLN A 52 30.68 10.36 -49.92
CA GLN A 52 30.35 11.13 -51.10
C GLN A 52 31.10 12.47 -51.11
N GLU A 53 31.10 13.18 -50.00
CA GLU A 53 31.79 14.48 -49.90
C GLU A 53 33.31 14.31 -49.98
N GLY A 54 33.86 13.30 -49.30
CA GLY A 54 35.28 12.97 -49.38
C GLY A 54 35.75 12.62 -50.80
N LEU A 55 34.99 11.71 -51.44
CA LEU A 55 35.33 11.28 -52.84
C LEU A 55 35.16 12.41 -53.85
N ALA A 56 34.11 13.25 -53.66
CA ALA A 56 33.92 14.42 -54.54
C ALA A 56 35.03 15.48 -54.40
N LYS A 57 35.45 15.72 -53.14
CA LYS A 57 36.57 16.62 -52.86
C LYS A 57 37.89 16.11 -53.51
N GLN A 58 38.18 14.82 -53.40
CA GLN A 58 39.34 14.18 -53.94
C GLN A 58 39.30 14.20 -55.51
N ALA A 59 38.11 13.84 -56.06
CA ALA A 59 37.97 13.86 -57.56
C ALA A 59 38.15 15.27 -58.17
N ARG A 60 37.64 16.31 -57.48
CA ARG A 60 37.85 17.70 -57.93
C ARG A 60 39.33 18.10 -57.86
N ALA A 61 39.96 17.84 -56.68
CA ALA A 61 41.37 18.20 -56.50
C ALA A 61 42.30 17.53 -57.55
N GLU A 62 42.07 16.24 -57.77
CA GLU A 62 42.84 15.51 -58.85
C GLU A 62 42.54 16.05 -60.24
N ALA A 63 41.25 16.30 -60.56
CA ALA A 63 40.90 16.86 -61.90
C ALA A 63 41.45 18.25 -62.06
N ASP A 64 41.45 19.13 -61.07
CA ASP A 64 42.06 20.47 -61.21
C ASP A 64 43.55 20.39 -61.40
N ALA A 65 44.27 19.53 -60.68
CA ALA A 65 45.69 19.31 -60.86
C ALA A 65 46.04 18.78 -62.26
N PHE A 66 45.14 17.94 -62.83
CA PHE A 66 45.28 17.49 -64.21
C PHE A 66 44.94 18.58 -65.25
N ASN A 67 43.93 19.42 -64.98
CA ASN A 67 43.53 20.54 -65.83
C ASN A 67 44.68 21.58 -65.96
N ASP A 68 45.27 21.93 -64.82
CA ASP A 68 46.45 22.87 -64.86
C ASP A 68 47.63 22.30 -65.61
N TYR A 69 47.98 21.03 -65.38
CA TYR A 69 49.08 20.36 -66.11
C TYR A 69 48.80 20.23 -67.62
N PHE A 70 47.54 19.97 -67.99
CA PHE A 70 47.14 19.80 -69.38
C PHE A 70 47.22 21.10 -70.20
N MET A 71 46.93 22.24 -69.51
CA MET A 71 47.07 23.55 -70.17
C MET A 71 48.52 23.88 -70.56
N ASP A 72 49.50 23.44 -69.78
CA ASP A 72 50.91 23.78 -69.97
C ASP A 72 51.65 22.84 -70.96
N ASN A 73 51.27 21.52 -70.96
CA ASN A 73 52.15 20.49 -71.58
C ASN A 73 51.59 19.74 -72.82
N GLY A 74 50.30 19.88 -73.09
CA GLY A 74 49.66 19.23 -74.22
C GLY A 74 49.23 17.76 -74.00
N TYR A 75 48.61 17.16 -75.04
CA TYR A 75 47.90 15.84 -74.89
C TYR A 75 48.85 14.63 -74.73
N THR A 76 50.02 14.63 -75.34
CA THR A 76 50.97 13.49 -75.25
C THR A 76 51.53 13.36 -73.80
N GLU A 77 51.93 14.45 -73.20
CA GLU A 77 52.45 14.47 -71.85
C GLU A 77 51.34 14.22 -70.80
N TYR A 78 50.13 14.67 -71.13
CA TYR A 78 48.93 14.32 -70.28
C TYR A 78 48.71 12.80 -70.15
N LEU A 79 48.77 12.05 -71.30
CA LEU A 79 48.65 10.60 -71.33
C LEU A 79 49.72 9.90 -70.45
N GLN A 80 50.98 10.36 -70.57
CA GLN A 80 52.06 9.81 -69.74
C GLN A 80 51.80 10.04 -68.25
N ARG A 81 51.41 11.27 -67.84
CA ARG A 81 51.06 11.61 -66.46
C ARG A 81 49.86 10.86 -65.96
N ALA A 82 48.77 10.73 -66.72
CA ALA A 82 47.64 9.95 -66.41
C ALA A 82 47.95 8.45 -66.17
N THR A 83 48.83 7.91 -67.01
CA THR A 83 49.37 6.54 -66.91
C THR A 83 50.13 6.41 -65.56
N GLN A 84 51.05 7.36 -65.32
CA GLN A 84 51.79 7.36 -64.04
C GLN A 84 50.89 7.49 -62.81
N ALA A 85 49.93 8.41 -62.87
CA ALA A 85 49.00 8.60 -61.80
C ALA A 85 48.16 7.34 -61.50
N THR A 86 47.72 6.60 -62.52
CA THR A 86 47.03 5.32 -62.36
C THR A 86 47.92 4.23 -61.79
N LEU A 87 49.22 4.23 -62.09
CA LEU A 87 50.17 3.26 -61.53
C LEU A 87 50.57 3.60 -60.13
N ASP A 88 50.72 4.87 -59.76
CA ASP A 88 51.19 5.35 -58.45
C ASP A 88 50.05 5.69 -57.49
N PHE A 89 48.76 5.53 -57.86
CA PHE A 89 47.62 5.84 -57.06
C PHE A 89 47.65 5.08 -55.72
N ALA A 90 47.74 5.83 -54.62
CA ALA A 90 47.97 5.24 -53.28
C ALA A 90 46.83 4.42 -52.76
N ASP A 91 45.61 4.82 -53.11
CA ASP A 91 44.40 4.25 -52.51
C ASP A 91 43.73 3.15 -53.35
N LYS A 92 44.51 2.42 -54.21
CA LYS A 92 44.00 1.39 -55.16
C LYS A 92 43.10 0.31 -54.50
N ASP A 93 43.39 0.01 -53.26
CA ASP A 93 42.63 -1.04 -52.51
C ASP A 93 41.22 -0.61 -52.16
N ARG A 94 40.94 0.70 -52.18
CA ARG A 94 39.63 1.25 -51.75
C ARG A 94 38.95 2.05 -52.83
N ILE A 95 39.70 2.74 -53.68
CA ILE A 95 39.20 3.66 -54.70
C ILE A 95 39.86 3.30 -56.03
N GLU A 96 39.06 3.12 -57.06
CA GLU A 96 39.54 2.97 -58.41
C GLU A 96 39.59 4.33 -59.11
N LEU A 97 40.72 4.70 -59.55
CA LEU A 97 40.92 5.88 -60.40
C LEU A 97 40.84 5.47 -61.91
N GLN A 98 39.93 6.09 -62.61
CA GLN A 98 39.70 5.88 -64.04
C GLN A 98 39.85 7.20 -64.83
N PHE A 99 40.48 7.15 -66.00
CA PHE A 99 40.45 8.22 -66.93
C PHE A 99 39.62 7.80 -68.16
N LEU A 100 38.63 8.60 -68.53
CA LEU A 100 37.69 8.35 -69.59
C LEU A 100 37.87 9.44 -70.68
N ASN A 101 37.64 9.07 -71.98
CA ASN A 101 37.63 10.05 -73.05
C ASN A 101 36.33 10.87 -73.11
N SER A 102 36.24 11.84 -74.01
CA SER A 102 35.07 12.69 -74.20
C SER A 102 33.79 11.93 -74.63
N SER A 103 33.92 10.67 -75.07
CA SER A 103 32.79 9.78 -75.36
C SER A 103 32.39 8.91 -74.15
N GLY A 104 33.02 9.07 -73.00
CA GLY A 104 32.76 8.33 -71.77
C GLY A 104 33.29 6.90 -71.75
N ARG A 105 34.31 6.58 -72.56
CA ARG A 105 34.95 5.28 -72.53
C ARG A 105 36.23 5.30 -71.73
N VAL A 106 36.47 4.26 -70.96
CA VAL A 106 37.68 4.10 -70.16
C VAL A 106 38.92 4.02 -71.03
N GLN A 107 39.89 4.85 -70.76
CA GLN A 107 41.20 4.82 -71.36
C GLN A 107 42.22 4.14 -70.44
N LEU A 108 42.26 4.56 -69.18
CA LEU A 108 43.17 4.08 -68.15
C LEU A 108 42.41 3.80 -66.88
N SER A 109 42.84 2.79 -66.14
CA SER A 109 42.29 2.46 -64.82
C SER A 109 43.42 2.03 -63.87
N SER A 110 43.32 2.42 -62.56
CA SER A 110 44.28 2.02 -61.56
C SER A 110 44.10 0.55 -61.10
N THR A 111 42.91 -0.02 -61.39
CA THR A 111 42.64 -1.45 -61.20
C THR A 111 42.22 -2.05 -62.57
N SER A 112 42.33 -3.35 -62.72
CA SER A 112 41.94 -4.00 -63.99
C SER A 112 40.44 -4.38 -64.01
N SER A 113 39.60 -3.67 -63.27
CA SER A 113 38.16 -4.00 -63.09
C SER A 113 37.40 -3.83 -64.43
N LEU A 114 37.71 -2.79 -65.23
CA LEU A 114 37.13 -2.55 -66.52
C LEU A 114 38.20 -2.56 -67.63
N LYS A 115 37.92 -3.21 -68.77
CA LYS A 115 38.80 -3.21 -69.92
C LYS A 115 38.85 -1.84 -70.62
N SER A 116 40.01 -1.44 -71.11
CA SER A 116 40.14 -0.22 -71.93
C SER A 116 39.14 -0.26 -73.08
N GLY A 117 38.45 0.85 -73.30
CA GLY A 117 37.39 0.99 -74.30
C GLY A 117 35.98 0.69 -73.82
N THR A 118 35.78 0.10 -72.60
CA THR A 118 34.48 -0.12 -72.03
C THR A 118 33.83 1.22 -71.69
N LYS A 119 32.49 1.33 -71.84
CA LYS A 119 31.71 2.47 -71.39
C LYS A 119 30.98 2.06 -70.11
N PRO A 120 31.33 2.61 -68.94
CA PRO A 120 30.57 2.37 -67.74
C PRO A 120 29.11 2.78 -67.94
N GLY A 121 28.16 1.95 -67.51
CA GLY A 121 26.71 2.16 -67.72
C GLY A 121 26.06 3.18 -66.76
N THR A 122 26.84 3.99 -66.11
CA THR A 122 26.40 4.95 -65.09
C THR A 122 26.24 6.35 -65.70
N ASP A 123 25.24 7.12 -65.19
CA ASP A 123 24.80 8.37 -65.84
C ASP A 123 25.59 9.63 -65.43
N GLU A 124 26.36 9.59 -64.30
CA GLU A 124 27.16 10.70 -63.81
C GLU A 124 28.24 11.13 -64.80
N ILE A 125 28.78 10.21 -65.59
CA ILE A 125 29.79 10.50 -66.64
C ILE A 125 29.18 11.42 -67.66
N SER A 126 28.02 11.10 -68.19
CA SER A 126 27.32 11.90 -69.19
C SER A 126 26.90 13.26 -68.64
N ARG A 127 26.46 13.29 -67.36
CA ARG A 127 26.13 14.54 -66.68
C ARG A 127 27.35 15.42 -66.48
N ALA A 128 28.46 14.86 -66.01
CA ALA A 128 29.74 15.60 -65.88
C ALA A 128 30.21 16.24 -67.13
N ILE A 129 30.10 15.55 -68.30
CA ILE A 129 30.44 16.09 -69.59
C ILE A 129 29.52 17.24 -70.03
N LEU A 130 28.22 17.09 -69.82
CA LEU A 130 27.21 18.07 -70.26
C LEU A 130 27.16 19.30 -69.33
N GLN A 131 27.20 19.10 -68.01
CA GLN A 131 27.07 20.17 -67.01
C GLN A 131 28.42 20.85 -66.76
N LYS A 132 29.51 20.21 -67.11
CA LYS A 132 30.89 20.67 -66.87
C LYS A 132 31.22 20.83 -65.39
N GLU A 133 30.59 20.03 -64.54
CA GLU A 133 30.80 19.98 -63.09
C GLU A 133 31.00 18.53 -62.61
N ALA A 134 31.57 18.38 -61.46
CA ALA A 134 31.72 17.05 -60.85
C ALA A 134 30.38 16.48 -60.42
N GLU A 135 30.04 15.31 -60.99
CA GLU A 135 28.80 14.62 -60.80
C GLU A 135 28.97 13.30 -60.03
N VAL A 136 27.95 12.93 -59.22
CA VAL A 136 27.99 11.76 -58.37
C VAL A 136 26.96 10.75 -58.84
N PHE A 137 27.31 9.46 -58.76
CA PHE A 137 26.39 8.33 -58.87
C PHE A 137 26.54 7.42 -57.70
N ARG A 138 25.40 7.04 -57.13
CA ARG A 138 25.30 6.02 -56.07
C ARG A 138 24.26 5.00 -56.50
N GLY A 139 24.66 3.78 -56.72
CA GLY A 139 23.78 2.73 -57.18
C GLY A 139 24.51 1.43 -57.46
N GLN A 140 23.84 0.54 -58.16
CA GLN A 140 24.42 -0.72 -58.62
C GLN A 140 25.18 -0.48 -59.96
N ASP A 141 26.41 -0.90 -59.98
CA ASP A 141 27.19 -0.89 -61.20
C ASP A 141 26.61 -1.90 -62.20
N PRO A 142 26.22 -1.47 -63.42
CA PRO A 142 25.59 -2.38 -64.36
C PRO A 142 26.56 -3.48 -64.91
N GLU A 143 27.85 -3.29 -64.83
CA GLU A 143 28.86 -4.25 -65.34
C GLU A 143 29.24 -5.29 -64.27
N THR A 144 29.45 -4.84 -63.06
CA THR A 144 29.93 -5.71 -61.96
C THR A 144 28.81 -6.20 -61.02
N GLY A 145 27.63 -5.52 -61.00
CA GLY A 145 26.54 -5.77 -60.09
C GLY A 145 26.80 -5.30 -58.69
N GLU A 146 27.92 -4.69 -58.36
CA GLU A 146 28.25 -4.17 -57.04
C GLU A 146 27.58 -2.81 -56.77
N HIS A 147 27.22 -2.59 -55.50
CA HIS A 147 26.83 -1.24 -55.06
C HIS A 147 28.06 -0.35 -54.94
N ILE A 148 28.13 0.69 -55.78
CA ILE A 148 29.25 1.62 -55.86
C ILE A 148 28.81 3.05 -55.57
N LEU A 149 29.77 3.86 -55.17
CA LEU A 149 29.72 5.31 -55.23
C LEU A 149 30.80 5.75 -56.20
N SER A 150 30.43 6.50 -57.24
CA SER A 150 31.41 7.08 -58.19
C SER A 150 31.21 8.58 -58.29
N VAL A 151 32.31 9.26 -58.49
CA VAL A 151 32.37 10.70 -58.80
C VAL A 151 33.14 10.91 -60.08
N SER A 152 32.50 11.60 -60.98
CA SER A 152 33.07 11.93 -62.29
C SER A 152 33.34 13.44 -62.39
N ALA A 153 34.59 13.85 -62.54
CA ALA A 153 35.02 15.23 -62.71
C ALA A 153 35.52 15.49 -64.14
N PRO A 154 35.05 16.54 -64.84
CA PRO A 154 35.42 16.81 -66.19
C PRO A 154 36.86 17.34 -66.27
N LEU A 155 37.59 16.92 -67.35
CA LEU A 155 38.91 17.38 -67.66
C LEU A 155 38.84 18.33 -68.85
N PHE A 156 39.43 19.50 -68.72
CA PHE A 156 39.36 20.59 -69.75
C PHE A 156 40.63 20.83 -70.48
N TYR A 157 40.50 21.12 -71.78
CA TYR A 157 41.57 21.69 -72.61
C TYR A 157 40.99 22.69 -73.60
N GLY A 158 41.51 23.89 -73.59
CA GLY A 158 41.01 24.95 -74.44
C GLY A 158 39.51 25.28 -74.22
N GLY A 159 38.98 25.12 -73.02
CA GLY A 159 37.58 25.38 -72.68
C GLY A 159 36.60 24.28 -73.11
N LYS A 160 37.10 23.17 -73.66
CA LYS A 160 36.29 22.00 -74.01
C LYS A 160 36.61 20.83 -73.12
N VAL A 161 35.55 20.01 -72.77
CA VAL A 161 35.75 18.76 -72.05
C VAL A 161 36.41 17.74 -73.00
N VAL A 162 37.58 17.31 -72.63
CA VAL A 162 38.39 16.34 -73.42
C VAL A 162 38.41 14.95 -72.83
N GLY A 163 38.01 14.84 -71.54
CA GLY A 163 37.90 13.59 -70.78
C GLY A 163 37.23 13.77 -69.48
N VAL A 164 37.15 12.69 -68.70
CA VAL A 164 36.59 12.66 -67.35
C VAL A 164 37.54 11.87 -66.47
N LEU A 165 37.84 12.41 -65.26
CA LEU A 165 38.47 11.70 -64.22
C LEU A 165 37.34 11.11 -63.36
N ARG A 166 37.33 9.81 -63.15
CA ARG A 166 36.32 9.10 -62.37
C ARG A 166 36.99 8.38 -61.22
N LEU A 167 36.47 8.64 -59.97
CA LEU A 167 36.81 7.87 -58.81
C LEU A 167 35.64 6.97 -58.46
N VAL A 168 35.90 5.68 -58.23
CA VAL A 168 34.89 4.67 -57.92
C VAL A 168 35.26 3.97 -56.59
N THR A 169 34.32 3.82 -55.71
CA THR A 169 34.53 3.03 -54.49
C THR A 169 33.37 2.06 -54.29
N SER A 170 33.71 0.85 -53.85
CA SER A 170 32.70 -0.14 -53.48
C SER A 170 32.07 0.19 -52.13
N LEU A 171 30.74 0.14 -52.08
CA LEU A 171 29.96 0.37 -50.83
C LEU A 171 29.82 -0.89 -50.00
N ARG A 172 30.42 -2.02 -50.38
CA ARG A 172 30.27 -3.31 -49.70
C ARG A 172 30.72 -3.26 -48.23
N GLU A 173 31.89 -2.75 -47.95
CA GLU A 173 32.44 -2.63 -46.61
C GLU A 173 31.67 -1.60 -45.75
N VAL A 174 31.25 -0.51 -46.40
CA VAL A 174 30.43 0.52 -45.76
C VAL A 174 29.07 -0.05 -45.34
N ASN A 175 28.41 -0.78 -46.23
CA ASN A 175 27.17 -1.45 -45.94
C ASN A 175 27.32 -2.48 -44.81
N ARG A 176 28.45 -3.23 -44.82
CA ARG A 176 28.74 -4.18 -43.72
C ARG A 176 28.88 -3.46 -42.37
N GLN A 177 29.59 -2.33 -42.32
CA GLN A 177 29.72 -1.53 -41.11
C GLN A 177 28.38 -0.97 -40.63
N ILE A 178 27.56 -0.45 -41.55
CA ILE A 178 26.22 0.04 -41.26
C ILE A 178 25.39 -1.07 -40.65
N TRP A 179 25.32 -2.26 -41.26
CA TRP A 179 24.55 -3.39 -40.76
C TRP A 179 25.07 -3.91 -39.43
N MET A 180 26.39 -3.94 -39.20
CA MET A 180 26.95 -4.28 -37.89
C MET A 180 26.51 -3.29 -36.80
N THR A 181 26.57 -2.00 -37.10
CA THR A 181 26.15 -0.96 -36.13
C THR A 181 24.65 -1.07 -35.82
N VAL A 182 23.82 -1.26 -36.83
CA VAL A 182 22.37 -1.48 -36.66
C VAL A 182 22.12 -2.74 -35.84
N ALA A 183 22.82 -3.83 -36.09
CA ALA A 183 22.68 -5.07 -35.36
C ALA A 183 23.04 -4.92 -33.85
N ILE A 184 24.11 -4.17 -33.55
CA ILE A 184 24.52 -3.86 -32.18
C ILE A 184 23.43 -3.05 -31.48
N VAL A 185 22.88 -2.02 -32.14
CA VAL A 185 21.81 -1.20 -31.57
C VAL A 185 20.54 -2.02 -31.30
N LEU A 186 20.17 -2.92 -32.23
CA LEU A 186 19.04 -3.83 -32.04
C LEU A 186 19.26 -4.81 -30.86
N ALA A 187 20.49 -5.34 -30.76
CA ALA A 187 20.84 -6.22 -29.64
C ALA A 187 20.75 -5.51 -28.28
N LEU A 188 21.25 -4.26 -28.21
CA LEU A 188 21.13 -3.43 -27.01
C LEU A 188 19.67 -3.09 -26.69
N ALA A 189 18.87 -2.76 -27.69
CA ALA A 189 17.44 -2.50 -27.52
C ALA A 189 16.71 -3.74 -27.01
N ALA A 190 17.02 -4.93 -27.54
CA ALA A 190 16.45 -6.19 -27.06
C ALA A 190 16.87 -6.50 -25.61
N LEU A 191 18.13 -6.26 -25.26
CA LEU A 191 18.62 -6.42 -23.89
C LEU A 191 17.89 -5.49 -22.91
N CYS A 192 17.77 -4.21 -23.24
CA CYS A 192 17.02 -3.24 -22.44
C CYS A 192 15.56 -3.67 -22.25
N MET A 193 14.90 -4.10 -23.31
CA MET A 193 13.51 -4.57 -23.23
C MET A 193 13.39 -5.80 -22.33
N THR A 194 14.32 -6.74 -22.41
CA THR A 194 14.35 -7.93 -21.54
C THR A 194 14.49 -7.54 -20.08
N LEU A 195 15.41 -6.63 -19.74
CA LEU A 195 15.58 -6.12 -18.39
C LEU A 195 14.32 -5.42 -17.86
N VAL A 196 13.65 -4.64 -18.68
CA VAL A 196 12.38 -3.98 -18.32
C VAL A 196 11.29 -5.02 -18.03
N ILE A 197 11.19 -6.05 -18.86
CA ILE A 197 10.20 -7.13 -18.63
C ILE A 197 10.49 -7.86 -17.31
N ILE A 198 11.75 -8.24 -17.04
CA ILE A 198 12.14 -8.90 -15.80
C ILE A 198 11.82 -8.01 -14.60
N SER A 199 12.22 -6.74 -14.63
CA SER A 199 11.93 -5.78 -13.56
C SER A 199 10.43 -5.63 -13.29
N ASN A 200 9.61 -5.58 -14.34
CA ASN A 200 8.16 -5.53 -14.22
C ASN A 200 7.57 -6.80 -13.58
N LEU A 201 8.07 -7.98 -13.96
CA LEU A 201 7.61 -9.24 -13.36
C LEU A 201 7.95 -9.32 -11.87
N LEU A 202 9.17 -8.93 -11.49
CA LEU A 202 9.59 -8.85 -10.10
C LEU A 202 8.72 -7.88 -9.29
N PHE A 203 8.45 -6.70 -9.84
CA PHE A 203 7.60 -5.71 -9.17
C PHE A 203 6.15 -6.20 -8.99
N ILE A 204 5.59 -6.86 -10.01
CA ILE A 204 4.24 -7.42 -9.93
C ILE A 204 4.17 -8.46 -8.81
N ASN A 205 5.12 -9.38 -8.74
CA ASN A 205 5.10 -10.47 -7.77
C ASN A 205 5.41 -9.99 -6.34
N ASN A 206 6.31 -9.00 -6.20
CA ASN A 206 6.77 -8.57 -4.88
C ASN A 206 5.94 -7.41 -4.30
N VAL A 207 5.19 -6.66 -5.13
CA VAL A 207 4.45 -5.48 -4.65
C VAL A 207 2.97 -5.56 -5.01
N VAL A 208 2.65 -5.74 -6.31
CA VAL A 208 1.26 -5.61 -6.78
C VAL A 208 0.37 -6.74 -6.25
N GLU A 209 0.86 -7.96 -6.26
CA GLU A 209 0.12 -9.14 -5.81
C GLU A 209 -0.13 -9.15 -4.30
N PRO A 210 0.86 -8.86 -3.43
CA PRO A 210 0.63 -8.70 -1.99
C PRO A 210 -0.40 -7.62 -1.65
N VAL A 211 -0.29 -6.45 -2.27
CA VAL A 211 -1.26 -5.35 -2.06
C VAL A 211 -2.68 -5.78 -2.47
N ALA A 212 -2.81 -6.56 -3.54
CA ALA A 212 -4.11 -7.09 -3.95
C ALA A 212 -4.70 -8.07 -2.92
N VAL A 213 -3.87 -8.93 -2.32
CA VAL A 213 -4.27 -9.86 -1.25
C VAL A 213 -4.75 -9.10 -0.02
N VAL A 214 -3.99 -8.09 0.43
CA VAL A 214 -4.36 -7.24 1.57
C VAL A 214 -5.67 -6.50 1.30
N THR A 215 -5.83 -5.96 0.09
CA THR A 215 -7.07 -5.26 -0.33
C THR A 215 -8.28 -6.19 -0.28
N GLU A 216 -8.13 -7.44 -0.72
CA GLU A 216 -9.22 -8.42 -0.69
C GLU A 216 -9.56 -8.83 0.74
N ALA A 217 -8.56 -9.02 1.60
CA ALA A 217 -8.79 -9.30 3.02
C ALA A 217 -9.51 -8.14 3.71
N ALA A 218 -9.09 -6.89 3.47
CA ALA A 218 -9.76 -5.71 4.00
C ALA A 218 -11.23 -5.61 3.55
N LYS A 219 -11.54 -5.95 2.30
CA LYS A 219 -12.93 -6.04 1.81
C LYS A 219 -13.74 -7.11 2.53
N ARG A 220 -13.15 -8.27 2.78
CA ARG A 220 -13.83 -9.35 3.50
C ARG A 220 -14.08 -8.97 4.96
N ILE A 221 -13.13 -8.30 5.62
CA ILE A 221 -13.29 -7.76 6.97
C ILE A 221 -14.43 -6.74 6.98
N SER A 222 -14.47 -5.80 6.05
CA SER A 222 -15.55 -4.80 5.94
C SER A 222 -16.93 -5.41 5.62
N ALA A 223 -16.96 -6.61 5.02
CA ALA A 223 -18.18 -7.35 4.76
C ALA A 223 -18.61 -8.25 5.94
N GLY A 224 -17.96 -8.13 7.10
CA GLY A 224 -18.33 -8.86 8.31
C GLY A 224 -17.59 -10.18 8.52
N SER A 225 -16.60 -10.51 7.70
CA SER A 225 -15.78 -11.72 7.89
C SER A 225 -14.58 -11.37 8.78
N TYR A 226 -14.79 -11.36 10.09
CA TYR A 226 -13.75 -11.01 11.07
C TYR A 226 -12.87 -12.20 11.46
N GLY A 227 -11.66 -11.93 11.98
CA GLY A 227 -10.72 -12.95 12.41
C GLY A 227 -9.98 -13.66 11.26
N ILE A 228 -10.08 -13.14 10.03
CA ILE A 228 -9.30 -13.63 8.90
C ILE A 228 -7.85 -13.22 9.09
N LEU A 229 -6.92 -14.16 8.90
CA LEU A 229 -5.48 -13.90 8.93
C LEU A 229 -4.89 -14.07 7.53
N ILE A 230 -4.02 -13.15 7.17
CA ILE A 230 -3.17 -13.22 5.99
C ILE A 230 -1.83 -13.81 6.44
N GLU A 231 -1.33 -14.80 5.71
CA GLU A 231 0.02 -15.34 5.95
C GLU A 231 1.07 -14.27 5.63
N ASN A 232 1.83 -13.82 6.62
CA ASN A 232 2.89 -12.85 6.42
C ASN A 232 4.16 -13.57 5.94
N LYS A 233 4.55 -13.30 4.68
CA LYS A 233 5.77 -13.82 4.03
C LYS A 233 6.78 -12.70 3.76
N TYR A 234 6.49 -11.48 4.15
CA TYR A 234 7.25 -10.29 3.83
C TYR A 234 7.98 -9.78 5.06
N HIS A 235 9.16 -9.17 4.86
CA HIS A 235 10.02 -8.68 5.93
C HIS A 235 10.30 -7.17 5.78
N ASP A 236 9.46 -6.49 5.03
CA ASP A 236 9.51 -5.07 4.70
C ASP A 236 8.22 -4.37 5.16
N GLU A 237 7.96 -3.16 4.67
CA GLU A 237 6.76 -2.36 4.96
C GLU A 237 5.47 -3.09 4.58
N LEU A 238 5.53 -4.02 3.63
CA LEU A 238 4.38 -4.87 3.28
C LEU A 238 4.11 -5.90 4.38
N GLY A 239 5.16 -6.41 5.03
CA GLY A 239 5.04 -7.28 6.19
C GLY A 239 4.35 -6.58 7.36
N GLU A 240 4.78 -5.34 7.66
CA GLU A 240 4.15 -4.52 8.69
C GLU A 240 2.68 -4.22 8.36
N LEU A 241 2.36 -3.94 7.10
CA LEU A 241 0.98 -3.74 6.65
C LEU A 241 0.12 -4.99 6.87
N VAL A 242 0.64 -6.18 6.55
CA VAL A 242 -0.05 -7.46 6.77
C VAL A 242 -0.32 -7.68 8.26
N ASP A 243 0.67 -7.44 9.12
CA ASP A 243 0.55 -7.62 10.57
C ASP A 243 -0.48 -6.65 11.16
N ASN A 244 -0.46 -5.38 10.75
CA ASN A 244 -1.44 -4.38 11.18
C ASN A 244 -2.87 -4.75 10.77
N ILE A 245 -3.08 -5.28 9.56
CA ILE A 245 -4.40 -5.75 9.09
C ILE A 245 -4.84 -6.99 9.88
N ASN A 246 -3.92 -7.91 10.17
CA ASN A 246 -4.19 -9.10 10.98
C ASN A 246 -4.62 -8.71 12.40
N ASP A 247 -3.88 -7.81 13.04
CA ASP A 247 -4.19 -7.30 14.38
C ASP A 247 -5.55 -6.60 14.42
N MET A 248 -5.83 -5.75 13.43
CA MET A 248 -7.13 -5.10 13.29
C MET A 248 -8.25 -6.12 13.15
N SER A 249 -8.07 -7.15 12.30
CA SER A 249 -9.06 -8.21 12.07
C SER A 249 -9.36 -9.00 13.36
N LEU A 250 -8.32 -9.34 14.14
CA LEU A 250 -8.45 -10.03 15.39
C LEU A 250 -9.17 -9.17 16.45
N LYS A 251 -8.80 -7.89 16.57
CA LYS A 251 -9.45 -6.96 17.51
C LYS A 251 -10.94 -6.78 17.21
N ILE A 252 -11.27 -6.55 15.95
CA ILE A 252 -12.67 -6.44 15.51
C ILE A 252 -13.42 -7.75 15.79
N GLY A 253 -12.81 -8.89 15.46
CA GLY A 253 -13.42 -10.20 15.68
C GLY A 253 -13.72 -10.47 17.17
N ARG A 254 -12.80 -10.11 18.08
CA ARG A 254 -13.01 -10.21 19.53
C ARG A 254 -14.14 -9.30 20.00
N ASN A 255 -14.15 -8.05 19.54
CA ASN A 255 -15.20 -7.09 19.91
C ASN A 255 -16.58 -7.55 19.44
N GLU A 256 -16.70 -8.04 18.22
CA GLU A 256 -17.99 -8.51 17.69
C GLU A 256 -18.47 -9.76 18.40
N LYS A 257 -17.55 -10.67 18.76
CA LYS A 257 -17.87 -11.84 19.58
C LYS A 257 -18.37 -11.42 20.96
N MET A 258 -17.66 -10.53 21.65
CA MET A 258 -18.08 -10.02 22.96
C MET A 258 -19.45 -9.34 22.89
N LYS A 259 -19.69 -8.51 21.87
CA LYS A 259 -21.00 -7.87 21.64
C LYS A 259 -22.12 -8.88 21.41
N SER A 260 -21.87 -9.93 20.65
CA SER A 260 -22.84 -10.99 20.39
C SER A 260 -23.16 -11.80 21.67
N GLU A 261 -22.13 -12.16 22.43
CA GLU A 261 -22.27 -12.83 23.73
C GLU A 261 -23.03 -11.97 24.72
N PHE A 262 -22.78 -10.66 24.77
CA PHE A 262 -23.51 -9.70 25.57
C PHE A 262 -25.00 -9.67 25.24
N ILE A 263 -25.36 -9.48 23.97
CA ILE A 263 -26.77 -9.46 23.54
C ILE A 263 -27.46 -10.74 23.92
N SER A 264 -26.82 -11.88 23.75
CA SER A 264 -27.33 -13.18 24.14
C SER A 264 -27.55 -13.28 25.66
N SER A 265 -26.57 -12.83 26.46
CA SER A 265 -26.61 -12.84 27.91
C SER A 265 -27.70 -11.93 28.45
N VAL A 266 -27.78 -10.69 27.98
CA VAL A 266 -28.84 -9.73 28.39
C VAL A 266 -30.22 -10.30 28.06
N SER A 267 -30.38 -10.87 26.87
CA SER A 267 -31.66 -11.49 26.48
C SER A 267 -32.07 -12.62 27.43
N HIS A 268 -31.08 -13.42 27.87
CA HIS A 268 -31.33 -14.51 28.82
C HIS A 268 -31.66 -14.00 30.22
N GLU A 269 -30.90 -12.99 30.71
CA GLU A 269 -31.11 -12.39 32.04
C GLU A 269 -32.43 -11.61 32.13
N LEU A 270 -32.95 -11.03 31.05
CA LEU A 270 -34.26 -10.39 30.97
C LEU A 270 -35.40 -11.41 30.89
N ARG A 271 -35.20 -12.53 30.20
CA ARG A 271 -36.24 -13.55 30.02
C ARG A 271 -36.62 -14.23 31.33
N THR A 272 -35.64 -14.53 32.17
CA THR A 272 -35.84 -15.27 33.43
C THR A 272 -36.82 -14.55 34.38
N PRO A 273 -36.60 -13.26 34.77
CA PRO A 273 -37.55 -12.53 35.64
C PRO A 273 -38.90 -12.33 34.97
N LEU A 274 -38.95 -12.08 33.64
CA LEU A 274 -40.20 -11.97 32.91
C LEU A 274 -41.04 -13.28 32.99
N THR A 275 -40.39 -14.44 32.88
CA THR A 275 -41.04 -15.73 33.00
C THR A 275 -41.59 -15.93 34.44
N ALA A 276 -40.82 -15.51 35.45
CA ALA A 276 -41.29 -15.60 36.85
C ALA A 276 -42.48 -14.66 37.10
N ILE A 277 -42.43 -13.41 36.61
CA ILE A 277 -43.53 -12.45 36.74
C ILE A 277 -44.81 -13.00 36.10
N ASN A 278 -44.71 -13.46 34.86
CA ASN A 278 -45.86 -14.01 34.11
C ASN A 278 -46.41 -15.27 34.82
N GLY A 279 -45.55 -16.23 35.17
CA GLY A 279 -45.97 -17.45 35.83
C GLY A 279 -46.66 -17.25 37.17
N TRP A 280 -46.14 -16.33 38.01
CA TRP A 280 -46.82 -15.98 39.25
C TRP A 280 -48.07 -15.16 39.00
N GLY A 281 -48.10 -14.30 38.01
CA GLY A 281 -49.31 -13.57 37.61
C GLY A 281 -50.43 -14.52 37.17
N GLU A 282 -50.12 -15.49 36.30
CA GLU A 282 -51.06 -16.55 35.89
C GLU A 282 -51.51 -17.39 37.06
N THR A 283 -50.57 -17.83 37.92
CA THR A 283 -50.91 -18.61 39.14
C THR A 283 -51.85 -17.87 40.05
N ILE A 284 -51.66 -16.56 40.28
CA ILE A 284 -52.58 -15.75 41.13
C ILE A 284 -53.94 -15.56 40.46
N MET A 285 -53.98 -15.40 39.16
CA MET A 285 -55.23 -15.20 38.40
C MET A 285 -56.05 -16.47 38.30
N GLU A 286 -55.42 -17.64 38.22
CA GLU A 286 -56.08 -18.94 38.08
C GLU A 286 -56.36 -19.62 39.45
N ASP A 287 -55.97 -19.05 40.61
CA ASP A 287 -56.22 -19.65 41.93
C ASP A 287 -57.66 -19.54 42.31
N PRO A 288 -58.40 -20.64 42.24
CA PRO A 288 -59.84 -20.65 42.61
C PRO A 288 -60.09 -20.53 44.16
N THR A 289 -59.04 -20.71 44.95
CA THR A 289 -59.14 -20.70 46.43
C THR A 289 -58.83 -19.33 47.00
N GLY A 290 -58.12 -18.47 46.29
CA GLY A 290 -57.72 -17.12 46.69
C GLY A 290 -56.92 -17.14 47.99
N ASP A 291 -56.03 -18.16 48.21
CA ASP A 291 -55.22 -18.26 49.44
C ASP A 291 -54.39 -16.99 49.65
N PRO A 292 -54.66 -16.16 50.69
CA PRO A 292 -53.99 -14.91 50.95
C PRO A 292 -52.48 -15.07 51.14
N VAL A 293 -51.98 -16.21 51.54
CA VAL A 293 -50.54 -16.49 51.73
C VAL A 293 -49.87 -16.70 50.43
N GLN A 294 -50.47 -17.49 49.52
CA GLN A 294 -49.91 -17.69 48.14
C GLN A 294 -49.96 -16.42 47.30
N VAL A 295 -51.10 -15.72 47.33
CA VAL A 295 -51.25 -14.43 46.65
C VAL A 295 -50.20 -13.42 47.12
N ARG A 296 -50.00 -13.26 48.45
CA ARG A 296 -49.01 -12.35 49.02
C ARG A 296 -47.57 -12.77 48.61
N ARG A 297 -47.30 -14.07 48.63
CA ARG A 297 -45.98 -14.62 48.13
C ARG A 297 -45.74 -14.33 46.68
N GLY A 298 -46.72 -14.59 45.82
CA GLY A 298 -46.62 -14.33 44.40
C GLY A 298 -46.43 -12.86 44.05
N ILE A 299 -47.21 -11.96 44.68
CA ILE A 299 -47.05 -10.50 44.53
C ILE A 299 -45.65 -10.06 44.97
N ARG A 300 -45.11 -10.60 46.09
CA ARG A 300 -43.75 -10.27 46.53
C ARG A 300 -42.71 -10.69 45.51
N ILE A 301 -42.84 -11.87 44.88
CA ILE A 301 -41.92 -12.34 43.85
C ILE A 301 -42.04 -11.44 42.62
N ILE A 302 -43.25 -11.10 42.18
CA ILE A 302 -43.46 -10.19 41.03
C ILE A 302 -42.82 -8.83 41.29
N LEU A 303 -43.01 -8.24 42.46
CA LEU A 303 -42.41 -6.96 42.82
C LEU A 303 -40.87 -7.01 42.85
N ASN A 304 -40.30 -8.08 43.41
CA ASN A 304 -38.86 -8.25 43.49
C ASN A 304 -38.24 -8.41 42.11
N GLU A 305 -38.82 -9.23 41.21
CA GLU A 305 -38.33 -9.42 39.87
C GLU A 305 -38.54 -8.16 39.00
N SER A 306 -39.62 -7.39 39.22
CA SER A 306 -39.86 -6.10 38.56
C SER A 306 -38.79 -5.06 38.94
N ARG A 307 -38.45 -4.93 40.23
CA ARG A 307 -37.38 -4.04 40.71
C ARG A 307 -36.02 -4.44 40.10
N ARG A 308 -35.74 -5.75 40.09
CA ARG A 308 -34.51 -6.29 39.49
C ARG A 308 -34.41 -5.95 38.01
N LEU A 309 -35.51 -6.05 37.24
CA LEU A 309 -35.57 -5.66 35.84
C LEU A 309 -35.30 -4.15 35.66
N SER A 310 -35.91 -3.30 36.53
CA SER A 310 -35.67 -1.84 36.47
C SER A 310 -34.18 -1.51 36.65
N THR A 311 -33.55 -2.07 37.68
CA THR A 311 -32.12 -1.88 37.93
C THR A 311 -31.27 -2.34 36.75
N MET A 312 -31.59 -3.50 36.16
CA MET A 312 -30.85 -4.01 34.97
C MET A 312 -30.99 -3.09 33.76
N VAL A 313 -32.19 -2.52 33.53
CA VAL A 313 -32.40 -1.57 32.43
C VAL A 313 -31.63 -0.28 32.69
N GLU A 314 -31.58 0.21 33.93
CA GLU A 314 -30.77 1.39 34.30
C GLU A 314 -29.27 1.14 34.06
N GLU A 315 -28.74 -0.01 34.48
CA GLU A 315 -27.34 -0.41 34.19
C GLU A 315 -27.05 -0.44 32.70
N LEU A 316 -27.98 -0.96 31.89
CA LEU A 316 -27.84 -1.00 30.42
C LEU A 316 -27.87 0.40 29.78
N LEU A 317 -28.72 1.29 30.28
CA LEU A 317 -28.80 2.68 29.80
C LEU A 317 -27.54 3.48 30.15
N ASP A 318 -27.06 3.32 31.40
CA ASP A 318 -25.79 3.96 31.81
C ASP A 318 -24.63 3.45 31.00
N PHE A 319 -24.56 2.14 30.78
CA PHE A 319 -23.56 1.54 29.89
C PHE A 319 -23.64 2.10 28.47
N SER A 320 -24.84 2.21 27.88
CA SER A 320 -24.99 2.78 26.52
C SER A 320 -24.55 4.25 26.44
N LYS A 321 -24.81 5.05 27.48
CA LYS A 321 -24.35 6.44 27.56
C LYS A 321 -22.83 6.54 27.66
N MET A 322 -22.19 5.61 28.39
CA MET A 322 -20.73 5.52 28.52
C MET A 322 -20.09 5.16 27.17
N GLU A 323 -20.61 4.16 26.45
CA GLU A 323 -20.13 3.79 25.12
C GLU A 323 -20.23 4.94 24.11
N ASP A 324 -21.27 5.74 24.18
CA ASP A 324 -21.47 6.91 23.30
C ASP A 324 -20.65 8.14 23.72
N GLY A 325 -19.89 8.08 24.84
CA GLY A 325 -19.19 9.24 25.41
C GLY A 325 -20.11 10.36 25.88
N ARG A 326 -21.39 10.03 26.14
CA ARG A 326 -22.42 10.98 26.61
C ARG A 326 -22.65 10.91 28.12
N PHE A 327 -21.91 10.07 28.82
CA PHE A 327 -22.00 9.97 30.26
C PHE A 327 -21.31 11.18 30.91
N THR A 328 -22.07 11.96 31.68
CA THR A 328 -21.56 13.16 32.34
C THR A 328 -21.83 13.05 33.82
N LEU A 329 -20.86 13.44 34.66
CA LEU A 329 -21.00 13.50 36.10
C LEU A 329 -21.66 14.82 36.53
N GLN A 330 -22.47 14.75 37.57
CA GLN A 330 -22.96 15.92 38.29
C GLN A 330 -22.12 16.12 39.55
N VAL A 331 -20.97 16.77 39.36
CA VAL A 331 -19.96 16.92 40.42
C VAL A 331 -20.33 18.00 41.42
N GLU A 332 -20.23 17.68 42.70
CA GLU A 332 -20.41 18.57 43.84
C GLU A 332 -19.37 18.29 44.93
N ASP A 333 -19.26 19.17 45.91
CA ASP A 333 -18.43 18.90 47.09
C ASP A 333 -19.20 17.92 48.03
N MET A 334 -18.61 16.75 48.26
CA MET A 334 -19.26 15.67 48.99
C MET A 334 -18.35 15.08 50.08
N ASP A 335 -18.99 14.55 51.10
CA ASP A 335 -18.35 13.72 52.14
C ASP A 335 -18.38 12.26 51.69
N LEU A 336 -17.23 11.73 51.25
CA LEU A 336 -17.11 10.35 50.75
C LEU A 336 -17.45 9.33 51.83
N GLN A 337 -17.01 9.58 53.05
CA GLN A 337 -17.28 8.67 54.19
C GLN A 337 -18.78 8.57 54.47
N ALA A 338 -19.48 9.71 54.53
CA ALA A 338 -20.94 9.74 54.74
C ALA A 338 -21.70 9.00 53.66
N GLU A 339 -21.33 9.19 52.36
CA GLU A 339 -21.97 8.49 51.26
C GLU A 339 -21.69 6.98 51.26
N PHE A 340 -20.46 6.58 51.65
CA PHE A 340 -20.15 5.17 51.79
C PHE A 340 -20.91 4.53 52.94
N GLU A 341 -21.01 5.21 54.11
CA GLU A 341 -21.79 4.76 55.27
C GLU A 341 -23.29 4.60 54.95
N ASP A 342 -23.85 5.51 54.11
CA ASP A 342 -25.25 5.40 53.67
C ASP A 342 -25.44 4.20 52.72
N ALA A 343 -24.50 3.93 51.83
CA ALA A 343 -24.53 2.72 51.05
C ALA A 343 -24.46 1.45 51.90
N MET A 344 -23.58 1.40 52.89
CA MET A 344 -23.44 0.29 53.81
C MET A 344 -24.71 0.10 54.66
N PHE A 345 -25.31 1.20 55.15
CA PHE A 345 -26.56 1.13 55.92
C PHE A 345 -27.68 0.46 55.11
N THR A 346 -27.78 0.81 53.83
CA THR A 346 -28.76 0.22 52.90
C THR A 346 -28.56 -1.30 52.78
N TYR A 347 -27.29 -1.76 52.70
CA TYR A 347 -26.96 -3.18 52.52
C TYR A 347 -26.87 -4.00 53.78
N ARG A 348 -26.64 -3.38 54.95
CA ARG A 348 -26.45 -4.07 56.24
C ARG A 348 -27.60 -5.02 56.60
N GLU A 349 -28.82 -4.57 56.42
CA GLU A 349 -30.01 -5.41 56.77
C GLU A 349 -30.17 -6.57 55.75
N LEU A 350 -29.85 -6.33 54.47
CA LEU A 350 -29.89 -7.36 53.44
C LEU A 350 -28.84 -8.45 53.71
N LEU A 351 -27.60 -8.05 54.02
CA LEU A 351 -26.50 -8.95 54.34
C LEU A 351 -26.78 -9.78 55.58
N ARG A 352 -27.36 -9.15 56.61
CA ARG A 352 -27.77 -9.83 57.84
C ARG A 352 -28.83 -10.92 57.61
N GLN A 353 -29.77 -10.68 56.68
CA GLN A 353 -30.78 -11.69 56.31
C GLN A 353 -30.14 -12.87 55.54
N GLU A 354 -29.04 -12.64 54.84
CA GLU A 354 -28.27 -13.66 54.18
C GLU A 354 -27.20 -14.34 55.06
N GLY A 355 -27.10 -13.92 56.35
CA GLY A 355 -26.15 -14.48 57.31
C GLY A 355 -24.72 -13.98 57.12
N ILE A 356 -24.53 -12.82 56.48
CA ILE A 356 -23.24 -12.18 56.25
C ILE A 356 -23.07 -11.03 57.22
N GLU A 357 -21.95 -11.01 57.95
CA GLU A 357 -21.59 -9.93 58.89
C GLU A 357 -20.80 -8.85 58.10
N LEU A 358 -21.24 -7.58 58.23
CA LEU A 358 -20.56 -6.42 57.67
C LEU A 358 -19.82 -5.68 58.77
N GLU A 359 -18.50 -5.81 58.81
CA GLU A 359 -17.62 -5.07 59.70
C GLU A 359 -17.14 -3.79 59.00
N TYR A 360 -17.24 -2.65 59.72
CA TYR A 360 -16.79 -1.37 59.23
C TYR A 360 -15.80 -0.75 60.21
N GLU A 361 -14.64 -0.40 59.67
CA GLU A 361 -13.60 0.28 60.40
C GLU A 361 -13.47 1.71 59.83
N SER A 362 -13.93 2.71 60.58
CA SER A 362 -13.71 4.10 60.25
C SER A 362 -12.38 4.56 60.84
N GLY A 363 -11.56 5.26 60.05
CA GLY A 363 -10.36 5.93 60.61
C GLY A 363 -10.74 6.99 61.64
N ASP A 364 -9.83 7.24 62.57
CA ASP A 364 -10.02 8.25 63.64
C ASP A 364 -9.90 9.72 63.14
N GLU A 365 -9.57 9.94 61.85
CA GLU A 365 -9.40 11.26 61.26
C GLU A 365 -10.64 11.70 60.47
N GLU A 366 -11.09 12.97 60.67
CA GLU A 366 -12.08 13.59 59.79
C GLU A 366 -11.48 13.73 58.37
N LEU A 367 -12.15 13.10 57.39
CA LEU A 367 -11.70 13.17 55.99
C LEU A 367 -12.18 14.49 55.36
N PRO A 368 -11.34 15.12 54.51
CA PRO A 368 -11.75 16.33 53.80
C PRO A 368 -12.83 16.00 52.73
N PHE A 369 -13.65 17.01 52.37
CA PHE A 369 -14.58 16.87 51.25
C PHE A 369 -13.82 16.62 49.96
N ILE A 370 -14.38 15.76 49.11
CA ILE A 370 -13.90 15.56 47.72
C ILE A 370 -14.90 16.14 46.73
N THR A 371 -14.45 16.37 45.52
CA THR A 371 -15.33 16.77 44.39
C THR A 371 -15.77 15.54 43.64
N GLY A 372 -17.06 15.23 43.61
CA GLY A 372 -17.59 14.02 42.97
C GLY A 372 -19.10 14.04 42.77
N ASP A 373 -19.60 13.04 42.05
CA ASP A 373 -21.02 12.78 41.88
C ASP A 373 -21.46 11.73 42.93
N SER A 374 -22.17 12.19 43.97
CA SER A 374 -22.56 11.35 45.11
C SER A 374 -23.43 10.16 44.70
N GLU A 375 -24.38 10.35 43.76
CA GLU A 375 -25.27 9.27 43.32
C GLU A 375 -24.47 8.20 42.54
N ARG A 376 -23.52 8.61 41.73
CA ARG A 376 -22.68 7.69 40.94
C ARG A 376 -21.66 6.94 41.81
N LEU A 377 -21.03 7.59 42.76
CA LEU A 377 -20.14 6.91 43.71
C LEU A 377 -20.91 5.95 44.60
N LYS A 378 -22.11 6.32 45.08
CA LYS A 378 -23.01 5.42 45.79
C LYS A 378 -23.37 4.19 44.94
N GLN A 379 -23.61 4.37 43.63
CA GLN A 379 -23.85 3.26 42.70
C GLN A 379 -22.64 2.32 42.68
N VAL A 380 -21.38 2.85 42.63
CA VAL A 380 -20.15 2.06 42.71
C VAL A 380 -20.09 1.25 43.98
N PHE A 381 -20.33 1.88 45.16
CA PHE A 381 -20.28 1.20 46.45
C PHE A 381 -21.32 0.09 46.57
N CYS A 382 -22.54 0.37 46.13
CA CYS A 382 -23.63 -0.62 46.13
C CYS A 382 -23.29 -1.81 45.19
N ASN A 383 -22.70 -1.56 44.01
CA ASN A 383 -22.27 -2.62 43.11
C ASN A 383 -21.19 -3.51 43.73
N VAL A 384 -20.17 -2.89 44.35
CA VAL A 384 -19.08 -3.66 44.98
C VAL A 384 -19.58 -4.47 46.17
N LEU A 385 -20.39 -3.88 47.06
CA LEU A 385 -21.03 -4.59 48.21
C LEU A 385 -21.90 -5.75 47.72
N ASN A 386 -22.68 -5.54 46.66
CA ASN A 386 -23.53 -6.60 46.10
C ASN A 386 -22.68 -7.75 45.49
N ASN A 387 -21.55 -7.42 44.87
CA ASN A 387 -20.62 -8.43 44.36
C ASN A 387 -19.94 -9.19 45.51
N ALA A 388 -19.51 -8.51 46.57
CA ALA A 388 -18.96 -9.13 47.76
C ALA A 388 -19.97 -10.10 48.42
N ALA A 389 -21.25 -9.71 48.52
CA ALA A 389 -22.31 -10.58 49.01
C ALA A 389 -22.53 -11.82 48.11
N LYS A 390 -22.64 -11.62 46.81
CA LYS A 390 -22.95 -12.70 45.87
C LYS A 390 -21.80 -13.71 45.69
N HIS A 391 -20.58 -13.23 45.69
CA HIS A 391 -19.42 -14.06 45.40
C HIS A 391 -18.61 -14.43 46.63
N GLY A 392 -18.58 -13.54 47.64
CA GLY A 392 -17.89 -13.71 48.90
C GLY A 392 -18.74 -14.24 50.05
N GLY A 393 -20.07 -14.31 49.87
CA GLY A 393 -21.02 -14.66 50.95
C GLY A 393 -20.78 -16.00 51.61
N ALA A 394 -20.13 -16.96 50.94
CA ALA A 394 -19.73 -18.24 51.57
C ALA A 394 -18.72 -18.06 52.73
N GLY A 395 -17.99 -16.96 52.83
CA GLY A 395 -17.08 -16.60 53.91
C GLY A 395 -17.78 -16.02 55.14
N GLY A 396 -19.05 -15.61 55.02
CA GLY A 396 -19.89 -15.09 56.11
C GLY A 396 -19.50 -13.72 56.62
N GLN A 397 -18.49 -13.05 56.06
CA GLN A 397 -17.98 -11.77 56.52
C GLN A 397 -17.56 -10.88 55.34
N ILE A 398 -17.84 -9.58 55.45
CA ILE A 398 -17.34 -8.53 54.56
C ILE A 398 -16.72 -7.44 55.43
N GLU A 399 -15.47 -7.09 55.18
CA GLU A 399 -14.75 -5.99 55.83
C GLU A 399 -14.78 -4.76 54.91
N ALA A 400 -15.05 -3.61 55.50
CA ALA A 400 -15.08 -2.34 54.79
C ALA A 400 -14.33 -1.27 55.59
N SER A 401 -13.59 -0.42 54.93
CA SER A 401 -12.90 0.70 55.55
C SER A 401 -12.78 1.90 54.63
N VAL A 402 -12.70 3.10 55.22
CA VAL A 402 -12.33 4.33 54.51
C VAL A 402 -11.12 4.91 55.19
N SER A 403 -10.10 5.24 54.45
CA SER A 403 -8.84 5.79 54.96
C SER A 403 -8.28 6.87 54.03
N ARG A 404 -7.33 7.64 54.56
CA ARG A 404 -6.55 8.63 53.79
C ARG A 404 -5.18 8.07 53.50
N GLU A 405 -4.82 7.99 52.25
CA GLU A 405 -3.51 7.50 51.82
C GLU A 405 -2.93 8.38 50.69
N ASN A 406 -1.76 9.00 50.93
CA ASN A 406 -1.00 9.76 49.93
C ASN A 406 -1.80 10.85 49.20
N GLY A 407 -2.67 11.60 49.85
CA GLY A 407 -3.49 12.68 49.28
C GLY A 407 -4.68 12.18 48.45
N ALA A 408 -5.11 10.95 48.70
CA ALA A 408 -6.31 10.37 48.15
C ALA A 408 -7.14 9.70 49.30
N GLN A 409 -8.43 9.65 49.12
CA GLN A 409 -9.32 8.83 49.99
C GLN A 409 -9.48 7.45 49.36
N VAL A 410 -9.32 6.43 50.20
CA VAL A 410 -9.34 5.03 49.77
C VAL A 410 -10.48 4.30 50.45
N VAL A 411 -11.43 3.84 49.66
CA VAL A 411 -12.45 2.91 50.10
C VAL A 411 -11.98 1.48 49.82
N ARG A 412 -11.91 0.66 50.84
CA ARG A 412 -11.54 -0.75 50.80
C ARG A 412 -12.72 -1.61 51.16
N ILE A 413 -13.01 -2.60 50.31
CA ILE A 413 -14.06 -3.61 50.58
C ILE A 413 -13.42 -4.97 50.30
N ARG A 414 -13.47 -5.86 51.32
CA ARG A 414 -12.91 -7.20 51.25
C ARG A 414 -13.98 -8.23 51.62
N ASP A 415 -14.10 -9.26 50.80
CA ASP A 415 -14.86 -10.46 51.11
C ASP A 415 -13.93 -11.63 51.52
N HIS A 416 -14.49 -12.64 52.17
CA HIS A 416 -13.79 -13.85 52.57
C HIS A 416 -14.23 -15.07 51.75
N GLY A 417 -14.59 -14.86 50.49
CA GLY A 417 -15.00 -15.89 49.56
C GLY A 417 -13.84 -16.66 48.94
N PRO A 418 -14.10 -17.37 47.84
CA PRO A 418 -13.09 -18.18 47.16
C PRO A 418 -12.05 -17.35 46.39
N GLY A 419 -12.25 -16.04 46.26
CA GLY A 419 -11.43 -15.16 45.43
C GLY A 419 -11.70 -15.34 43.91
N ILE A 420 -10.86 -14.70 43.10
CA ILE A 420 -10.95 -14.70 41.64
C ILE A 420 -9.78 -15.53 41.09
N PRO A 421 -9.98 -16.48 40.15
CA PRO A 421 -8.89 -17.19 39.53
C PRO A 421 -7.88 -16.20 38.87
N GLU A 422 -6.57 -16.43 39.06
CA GLU A 422 -5.52 -15.52 38.53
C GLU A 422 -5.65 -15.28 37.03
N ALA A 423 -6.07 -16.31 36.29
CA ALA A 423 -6.28 -16.20 34.83
C ALA A 423 -7.47 -15.26 34.46
N GLU A 424 -8.38 -15.00 35.40
CA GLU A 424 -9.57 -14.18 35.19
C GLU A 424 -9.38 -12.73 35.67
N LEU A 425 -8.51 -12.48 36.64
CA LEU A 425 -8.24 -11.15 37.22
C LEU A 425 -8.03 -10.04 36.18
N PRO A 426 -7.24 -10.22 35.10
CA PRO A 426 -7.03 -9.17 34.09
C PRO A 426 -8.30 -8.82 33.31
N TYR A 427 -9.33 -9.66 33.39
CA TYR A 427 -10.52 -9.54 32.55
C TYR A 427 -11.78 -9.13 33.34
N VAL A 428 -11.77 -9.18 34.66
CA VAL A 428 -12.99 -8.94 35.48
C VAL A 428 -13.56 -7.54 35.37
N LYS A 429 -12.74 -6.56 34.98
CA LYS A 429 -13.16 -5.18 34.67
C LYS A 429 -13.57 -4.98 33.20
N GLN A 430 -13.34 -5.99 32.35
CA GLN A 430 -13.72 -5.88 30.95
C GLN A 430 -15.23 -5.96 30.77
N LYS A 431 -15.75 -5.12 29.92
CA LYS A 431 -17.16 -5.06 29.53
C LYS A 431 -17.64 -6.44 29.08
N PHE A 432 -18.79 -6.89 29.57
CA PHE A 432 -19.44 -8.16 29.24
C PHE A 432 -18.71 -9.42 29.73
N TYR A 433 -17.63 -9.28 30.45
CA TYR A 433 -16.92 -10.42 30.99
C TYR A 433 -17.71 -11.04 32.16
N LYS A 434 -17.92 -12.35 32.08
CA LYS A 434 -18.45 -13.18 33.16
C LYS A 434 -17.41 -14.26 33.43
N GLY A 435 -16.87 -14.24 34.65
CA GLY A 435 -15.97 -15.31 35.09
C GLY A 435 -16.63 -16.66 35.11
N SER A 436 -15.89 -17.66 35.57
CA SER A 436 -16.37 -19.05 35.74
C SER A 436 -17.44 -19.20 36.83
N SER A 437 -17.74 -18.13 37.58
CA SER A 437 -18.78 -18.12 38.64
C SER A 437 -20.19 -18.37 38.07
N LYS A 438 -20.94 -19.24 38.72
CA LYS A 438 -22.36 -19.52 38.40
C LYS A 438 -23.32 -18.41 38.85
N ALA A 439 -22.83 -17.37 39.53
CA ALA A 439 -23.66 -16.29 40.03
C ALA A 439 -24.26 -15.47 38.86
N ARG A 440 -25.52 -15.06 39.01
CA ARG A 440 -26.26 -14.29 38.01
C ARG A 440 -25.76 -12.85 37.97
N GLY A 441 -25.53 -12.28 36.82
CA GLY A 441 -25.12 -10.88 36.64
C GLY A 441 -25.04 -10.45 35.18
N SER A 442 -25.09 -9.14 34.93
CA SER A 442 -25.01 -8.56 33.57
C SER A 442 -23.61 -8.61 32.99
N GLY A 443 -22.54 -8.70 33.80
CA GLY A 443 -21.14 -8.53 33.38
C GLY A 443 -20.79 -7.08 33.04
N ILE A 444 -21.61 -6.13 33.45
CA ILE A 444 -21.43 -4.68 33.20
C ILE A 444 -21.02 -3.96 34.50
N GLY A 445 -21.50 -4.42 35.66
CA GLY A 445 -21.39 -3.69 36.89
C GLY A 445 -19.97 -3.24 37.27
N LEU A 446 -18.97 -4.14 37.19
CA LEU A 446 -17.56 -3.77 37.48
C LEU A 446 -16.95 -2.85 36.42
N ALA A 447 -17.34 -2.98 35.16
CA ALA A 447 -16.89 -2.08 34.10
C ALA A 447 -17.47 -0.67 34.27
N VAL A 448 -18.74 -0.57 34.72
CA VAL A 448 -19.37 0.72 35.06
C VAL A 448 -18.69 1.34 36.29
N CYS A 449 -18.33 0.54 37.31
CA CYS A 449 -17.59 1.04 38.45
C CYS A 449 -16.23 1.61 38.08
N ASP A 450 -15.48 0.90 37.24
CA ASP A 450 -14.17 1.35 36.73
C ASP A 450 -14.28 2.69 36.00
N GLU A 451 -15.22 2.81 35.06
CA GLU A 451 -15.50 4.03 34.30
C GLU A 451 -15.91 5.22 35.17
N ILE A 452 -16.83 4.98 36.12
CA ILE A 452 -17.26 6.04 37.05
C ILE A 452 -16.07 6.54 37.88
N VAL A 453 -15.26 5.64 38.43
CA VAL A 453 -14.09 6.01 39.24
C VAL A 453 -13.02 6.73 38.39
N GLU A 454 -12.82 6.29 37.18
CA GLU A 454 -11.90 6.93 36.23
C GLU A 454 -12.36 8.35 35.85
N LEU A 455 -13.65 8.56 35.63
CA LEU A 455 -14.23 9.89 35.38
C LEU A 455 -14.10 10.85 36.57
N HIS A 456 -13.97 10.32 37.81
CA HIS A 456 -13.65 11.09 39.02
C HIS A 456 -12.15 11.33 39.21
N GLY A 457 -11.28 10.92 38.21
CA GLY A 457 -9.82 11.01 38.32
C GLY A 457 -9.21 10.00 39.28
N GLY A 458 -9.99 9.00 39.73
CA GLY A 458 -9.59 7.97 40.66
C GLY A 458 -9.04 6.70 40.02
N THR A 459 -8.78 5.69 40.87
CA THR A 459 -8.37 4.34 40.38
C THR A 459 -9.20 3.27 41.08
N PHE A 460 -9.67 2.31 40.27
CA PHE A 460 -10.45 1.16 40.72
C PHE A 460 -9.62 -0.13 40.57
N SER A 461 -9.29 -0.79 41.66
CA SER A 461 -8.43 -1.97 41.66
C SER A 461 -9.15 -3.15 42.30
N ILE A 462 -8.99 -4.32 41.70
CA ILE A 462 -9.57 -5.59 42.20
C ILE A 462 -8.46 -6.62 42.26
N GLY A 463 -8.34 -7.31 43.36
CA GLY A 463 -7.35 -8.35 43.57
C GLY A 463 -7.80 -9.43 44.52
N ASN A 464 -7.03 -10.51 44.67
CA ASN A 464 -7.20 -11.50 45.70
C ASN A 464 -6.54 -11.02 46.98
N ALA A 465 -7.26 -11.10 48.11
CA ALA A 465 -6.73 -10.73 49.40
C ALA A 465 -5.80 -11.79 49.98
N GLU A 466 -4.81 -11.37 50.78
CA GLU A 466 -3.97 -12.29 51.53
C GLU A 466 -4.84 -13.10 52.53
N GLY A 467 -4.75 -14.43 52.47
CA GLY A 467 -5.57 -15.33 53.26
C GLY A 467 -6.89 -15.77 52.61
N GLY A 468 -7.18 -15.32 51.37
CA GLY A 468 -8.36 -15.66 50.56
C GLY A 468 -9.39 -14.55 50.50
N GLY A 469 -10.31 -14.70 49.54
CA GLY A 469 -11.32 -13.67 49.25
C GLY A 469 -10.86 -12.65 48.20
N THR A 470 -11.76 -11.70 47.91
CA THR A 470 -11.50 -10.60 46.94
C THR A 470 -11.41 -9.28 47.70
N GLU A 471 -10.45 -8.47 47.31
CA GLU A 471 -10.30 -7.10 47.79
C GLU A 471 -10.53 -6.11 46.65
N VAL A 472 -11.35 -5.12 46.87
CA VAL A 472 -11.62 -4.00 45.99
C VAL A 472 -11.13 -2.72 46.63
N LEU A 473 -10.30 -1.95 45.89
CA LEU A 473 -9.77 -0.66 46.33
C LEU A 473 -10.23 0.43 45.35
N ILE A 474 -10.90 1.44 45.91
CA ILE A 474 -11.39 2.63 45.19
C ILE A 474 -10.59 3.81 45.74
N ARG A 475 -9.73 4.40 44.93
CA ARG A 475 -8.93 5.59 45.32
C ARG A 475 -9.48 6.81 44.59
N LEU A 476 -9.83 7.84 45.31
CA LEU A 476 -10.35 9.09 44.80
C LEU A 476 -9.44 10.24 45.24
N PRO A 477 -9.02 11.12 44.30
CA PRO A 477 -8.15 12.23 44.63
C PRO A 477 -8.86 13.23 45.56
N GLU A 478 -8.11 13.81 46.50
CA GLU A 478 -8.57 14.95 47.27
C GLU A 478 -8.59 16.22 46.39
N LYS A 479 -9.42 17.16 46.80
CA LYS A 479 -9.48 18.47 46.15
C LYS A 479 -8.15 19.20 46.39
N GLU A 480 -7.47 19.64 45.30
CA GLU A 480 -6.29 20.50 45.44
C GLU A 480 -6.58 21.86 46.07
#